data_5a809e4ad42c47050b295d520ed3fcde
#
_entry.id   5a809e4ad42c47050b295d520ed3fcde
#
_cell.length_a   1.000
_cell.length_b   1.000
_cell.length_c   1.000
_cell.angle_alpha   90.00
_cell.angle_beta   90.00
_cell.angle_gamma   90.00
#
_symmetry.space_group_name_H-M   'P 1'
#
loop_
_entity.id
_entity.type
_entity.pdbx_description
1 polymer ?
#
loop_
_entity_poly.entity_id
_entity_poly.type
_entity_poly.pdbx_seq_one_letter_code
_entity_poly.pdbx_strand_id
1 'polypeptide(L)'
;MKIFIICLGFCWLLAGEANAFLGDTVTTTVQRKSFSTHDEEVTFYDKKKRFATLRIFDKAGRLLTETNFKDYKEGIRQGFAKGFYPNGDLYWISDYKNNEKFGEFKVYYPDGSIKRREWYRNGMRKDKHCYDLDGNEVEFYEFSGEPMFRGGEYALQAYLRKKLKDVPSSATEFYSFVLLVQADSVATLHTFKNSSFVTLQQLADIIKDMPRWIPAHFDGVPSDRLYAVNLMFRSGNVYLTNLATNMGSMAQTPRQIATPRPFPSMRRR
;
A
#
# COMPACT_ATOMS: atom_id res chain seq x y z
N MET A 1 -44.00 16.31 -61.67
CA MET A 1 -42.57 16.53 -61.70
C MET A 1 -42.10 16.62 -60.24
N LYS A 2 -41.70 15.50 -59.67
CA LYS A 2 -41.28 15.40 -58.25
C LYS A 2 -39.78 15.30 -58.23
N ILE A 3 -39.15 16.29 -57.65
CA ILE A 3 -37.70 16.36 -57.44
C ILE A 3 -37.36 15.64 -56.14
N PHE A 4 -36.64 14.52 -56.22
CA PHE A 4 -36.06 13.80 -55.10
C PHE A 4 -34.71 14.47 -54.77
N ILE A 5 -34.59 15.07 -53.60
CA ILE A 5 -33.29 15.52 -53.06
C ILE A 5 -32.72 14.38 -52.24
N ILE A 6 -31.62 13.76 -52.75
CA ILE A 6 -30.85 12.77 -52.06
C ILE A 6 -29.80 13.52 -51.20
N CYS A 7 -30.00 13.56 -49.89
CA CYS A 7 -28.95 14.00 -48.96
C CYS A 7 -27.91 12.89 -48.80
N LEU A 8 -26.79 13.02 -49.49
CA LEU A 8 -25.58 12.22 -49.25
C LEU A 8 -24.94 12.76 -47.93
N GLY A 9 -25.15 12.01 -46.86
CA GLY A 9 -24.43 12.20 -45.63
C GLY A 9 -22.96 11.84 -45.78
N PHE A 10 -22.09 12.83 -45.81
CA PHE A 10 -20.66 12.67 -45.77
C PHE A 10 -20.28 12.26 -44.35
N CYS A 11 -20.11 10.96 -44.15
CA CYS A 11 -19.51 10.42 -42.90
C CYS A 11 -18.00 10.61 -43.02
N TRP A 12 -17.48 11.68 -42.37
CA TRP A 12 -16.05 11.85 -42.17
C TRP A 12 -15.60 10.83 -41.16
N LEU A 13 -15.09 9.70 -41.63
CA LEU A 13 -14.21 8.83 -40.88
C LEU A 13 -12.91 9.60 -40.66
N LEU A 14 -12.75 10.18 -39.45
CA LEU A 14 -11.44 10.55 -38.94
C LEU A 14 -10.69 9.24 -38.67
N ALA A 15 -10.04 8.73 -39.71
CA ALA A 15 -8.95 7.80 -39.54
C ALA A 15 -7.81 8.59 -38.91
N GLY A 16 -7.74 8.56 -37.57
CA GLY A 16 -6.54 8.95 -36.85
C GLY A 16 -5.40 8.09 -37.37
N GLU A 17 -4.46 8.71 -38.06
CA GLU A 17 -3.21 8.08 -38.46
C GLU A 17 -2.54 7.56 -37.18
N ALA A 18 -2.69 6.26 -36.93
CA ALA A 18 -1.78 5.53 -36.09
C ALA A 18 -0.43 5.59 -36.82
N ASN A 19 0.41 6.57 -36.47
CA ASN A 19 1.82 6.54 -36.82
C ASN A 19 2.38 5.24 -36.24
N ALA A 20 2.36 4.20 -37.06
CA ALA A 20 3.12 2.99 -36.85
C ALA A 20 4.59 3.39 -36.92
N PHE A 21 5.18 3.63 -35.77
CA PHE A 21 6.62 3.68 -35.60
C PHE A 21 7.15 2.27 -35.89
N LEU A 22 7.40 1.98 -37.15
CA LEU A 22 8.11 0.79 -37.65
C LEU A 22 9.55 0.91 -37.18
N GLY A 23 9.88 0.25 -36.06
CA GLY A 23 11.25 0.18 -35.61
C GLY A 23 11.37 -0.41 -34.21
N ASP A 24 11.66 -1.66 -34.10
CA ASP A 24 11.91 -2.58 -33.01
C ASP A 24 10.67 -3.38 -32.55
N THR A 25 10.69 -4.66 -32.89
CA THR A 25 9.80 -5.66 -32.28
C THR A 25 9.95 -5.57 -30.78
N VAL A 26 8.94 -5.00 -30.11
CA VAL A 26 8.89 -4.95 -28.64
C VAL A 26 8.82 -6.39 -28.15
N THR A 27 9.96 -6.94 -27.74
CA THR A 27 10.04 -8.28 -27.21
C THR A 27 9.47 -8.24 -25.79
N THR A 28 8.19 -8.56 -25.64
CA THR A 28 7.59 -8.71 -24.31
C THR A 28 8.09 -10.01 -23.68
N THR A 29 8.56 -9.90 -22.43
CA THR A 29 8.94 -11.08 -21.63
C THR A 29 8.03 -11.16 -20.42
N VAL A 30 7.39 -12.30 -20.22
CA VAL A 30 6.53 -12.54 -19.06
C VAL A 30 7.26 -13.43 -18.07
N GLN A 31 7.29 -13.03 -16.82
CA GLN A 31 7.82 -13.81 -15.69
C GLN A 31 6.72 -14.03 -14.68
N ARG A 32 6.60 -15.26 -14.16
CA ARG A 32 5.62 -15.63 -13.14
C ARG A 32 6.33 -16.16 -11.90
N LYS A 33 5.81 -15.81 -10.73
CA LYS A 33 6.29 -16.27 -9.44
C LYS A 33 5.10 -16.58 -8.54
N SER A 34 5.15 -17.76 -7.92
CA SER A 34 4.11 -18.22 -7.00
C SER A 34 4.59 -18.12 -5.56
N PHE A 35 3.75 -17.55 -4.69
CA PHE A 35 3.92 -17.46 -3.25
C PHE A 35 2.80 -18.23 -2.55
N SER A 36 2.90 -18.46 -1.26
CA SER A 36 1.85 -19.16 -0.50
C SER A 36 0.50 -18.43 -0.50
N THR A 37 0.52 -17.11 -0.58
CA THR A 37 -0.68 -16.25 -0.47
C THR A 37 -1.19 -15.71 -1.80
N HIS A 38 -0.34 -15.61 -2.83
CA HIS A 38 -0.65 -14.97 -4.10
C HIS A 38 0.29 -15.43 -5.21
N ASP A 39 -0.04 -15.08 -6.44
CA ASP A 39 0.80 -15.26 -7.61
C ASP A 39 1.12 -13.90 -8.22
N GLU A 40 2.37 -13.73 -8.68
CA GLU A 40 2.83 -12.53 -9.38
C GLU A 40 3.09 -12.84 -10.85
N GLU A 41 2.66 -11.94 -11.72
CA GLU A 41 3.02 -11.92 -13.14
C GLU A 41 3.63 -10.57 -13.49
N VAL A 42 4.86 -10.58 -14.04
CA VAL A 42 5.54 -9.38 -14.52
C VAL A 42 5.70 -9.45 -16.01
N THR A 43 5.12 -8.50 -16.73
CA THR A 43 5.31 -8.32 -18.16
C THR A 43 6.32 -7.21 -18.41
N PHE A 44 7.46 -7.53 -19.01
CA PHE A 44 8.48 -6.55 -19.39
C PHE A 44 8.29 -6.15 -20.85
N TYR A 45 8.46 -4.85 -21.14
CA TYR A 45 8.27 -4.26 -22.45
C TYR A 45 9.58 -3.81 -23.11
N ASP A 46 10.72 -4.00 -22.43
CA ASP A 46 12.04 -3.72 -22.97
C ASP A 46 13.06 -4.80 -22.65
N LYS A 47 14.11 -4.93 -23.48
CA LYS A 47 15.20 -5.91 -23.29
C LYS A 47 15.96 -5.73 -21.98
N LYS A 48 16.00 -4.52 -21.44
CA LYS A 48 16.66 -4.21 -20.16
C LYS A 48 15.78 -4.50 -18.95
N LYS A 49 14.54 -4.97 -19.16
CA LYS A 49 13.56 -5.29 -18.11
C LYS A 49 13.30 -4.14 -17.14
N ARG A 50 13.25 -2.92 -17.64
CA ARG A 50 12.93 -1.72 -16.84
C ARG A 50 11.45 -1.41 -16.90
N PHE A 51 10.90 -1.22 -18.12
CA PHE A 51 9.48 -0.95 -18.30
C PHE A 51 8.67 -2.23 -18.08
N ALA A 52 7.80 -2.21 -17.08
CA ALA A 52 7.05 -3.41 -16.72
C ALA A 52 5.66 -3.09 -16.17
N THR A 53 4.77 -4.09 -16.30
CA THR A 53 3.52 -4.16 -15.55
C THR A 53 3.60 -5.37 -14.62
N LEU A 54 3.41 -5.14 -13.33
CA LEU A 54 3.23 -6.18 -12.31
C LEU A 54 1.74 -6.40 -12.10
N ARG A 55 1.30 -7.65 -12.21
CA ARG A 55 -0.03 -8.12 -11.84
C ARG A 55 0.06 -9.09 -10.68
N ILE A 56 -0.78 -8.90 -9.68
CA ILE A 56 -0.89 -9.78 -8.53
C ILE A 56 -2.26 -10.44 -8.56
N PHE A 57 -2.24 -11.77 -8.46
CA PHE A 57 -3.44 -12.61 -8.45
C PHE A 57 -3.58 -13.30 -7.10
N ASP A 58 -4.79 -13.53 -6.65
CA ASP A 58 -5.03 -14.44 -5.54
C ASP A 58 -4.85 -15.91 -5.95
N LYS A 59 -4.96 -16.84 -5.01
CA LYS A 59 -4.80 -18.28 -5.28
C LYS A 59 -5.96 -18.90 -6.09
N ALA A 60 -7.04 -18.17 -6.29
CA ALA A 60 -8.11 -18.54 -7.21
C ALA A 60 -7.92 -17.96 -8.63
N GLY A 61 -6.78 -17.28 -8.89
CA GLY A 61 -6.45 -16.69 -10.19
C GLY A 61 -7.15 -15.36 -10.46
N ARG A 62 -7.78 -14.72 -9.46
CA ARG A 62 -8.46 -13.43 -9.61
C ARG A 62 -7.44 -12.31 -9.50
N LEU A 63 -7.46 -11.36 -10.45
CA LEU A 63 -6.59 -10.19 -10.43
C LEU A 63 -6.91 -9.31 -9.21
N LEU A 64 -5.91 -9.06 -8.37
CA LEU A 64 -6.01 -8.19 -7.20
C LEU A 64 -5.51 -6.78 -7.51
N THR A 65 -4.33 -6.68 -8.16
CA THR A 65 -3.73 -5.39 -8.49
C THR A 65 -2.95 -5.44 -9.79
N GLU A 66 -2.85 -4.28 -10.44
CA GLU A 66 -1.99 -4.03 -11.59
C GLU A 66 -1.21 -2.74 -11.36
N THR A 67 0.11 -2.75 -11.57
CA THR A 67 0.98 -1.59 -11.34
C THR A 67 2.00 -1.45 -12.46
N ASN A 68 2.14 -0.25 -13.01
CA ASN A 68 3.08 0.08 -14.05
C ASN A 68 4.37 0.68 -13.49
N PHE A 69 5.51 0.28 -14.07
CA PHE A 69 6.85 0.72 -13.70
C PHE A 69 7.61 1.26 -14.92
N LYS A 70 8.33 2.33 -14.75
CA LYS A 70 9.36 2.77 -15.72
C LYS A 70 10.73 2.16 -15.40
N ASP A 71 10.95 1.74 -14.15
CA ASP A 71 12.08 0.93 -13.74
C ASP A 71 11.64 -0.05 -12.67
N TYR A 72 11.44 -1.30 -13.08
CA TYR A 72 10.94 -2.36 -12.20
C TYR A 72 11.98 -2.77 -11.16
N LYS A 73 13.26 -2.80 -11.54
CA LYS A 73 14.35 -3.19 -10.65
C LYS A 73 14.51 -2.20 -9.49
N GLU A 74 14.44 -0.92 -9.81
CA GLU A 74 14.52 0.17 -8.82
C GLU A 74 13.16 0.47 -8.17
N GLY A 75 12.10 -0.23 -8.58
CA GLY A 75 10.75 -0.04 -8.03
C GLY A 75 10.12 1.31 -8.36
N ILE A 76 10.50 1.94 -9.49
CA ILE A 76 10.00 3.27 -9.86
C ILE A 76 8.70 3.14 -10.63
N ARG A 77 7.57 3.42 -9.95
CA ARG A 77 6.23 3.43 -10.53
C ARG A 77 6.05 4.62 -11.48
N GLN A 78 5.36 4.38 -12.59
CA GLN A 78 5.00 5.37 -13.58
C GLN A 78 3.72 4.94 -14.30
N GLY A 79 2.75 5.85 -14.43
CA GLY A 79 1.43 5.55 -14.97
C GLY A 79 0.51 4.91 -13.94
N PHE A 80 -0.52 4.20 -14.39
CA PHE A 80 -1.58 3.74 -13.51
C PHE A 80 -1.17 2.56 -12.62
N ALA A 81 -1.67 2.62 -11.38
CA ALA A 81 -1.82 1.48 -10.50
C ALA A 81 -3.32 1.30 -10.21
N LYS A 82 -3.79 0.05 -10.21
CA LYS A 82 -5.20 -0.31 -10.05
C LYS A 82 -5.35 -1.43 -9.06
N GLY A 83 -6.43 -1.43 -8.31
CA GLY A 83 -6.88 -2.55 -7.49
C GLY A 83 -8.28 -2.99 -7.93
N PHE A 84 -8.60 -4.25 -7.73
CA PHE A 84 -9.83 -4.85 -8.23
C PHE A 84 -10.60 -5.55 -7.11
N TYR A 85 -11.90 -5.55 -7.21
CA TYR A 85 -12.78 -6.39 -6.42
C TYR A 85 -12.67 -7.87 -6.83
N PRO A 86 -13.10 -8.82 -5.97
CA PRO A 86 -13.05 -10.25 -6.31
C PRO A 86 -13.87 -10.64 -7.55
N ASN A 87 -14.84 -9.82 -7.95
CA ASN A 87 -15.65 -10.01 -9.16
C ASN A 87 -14.98 -9.43 -10.42
N GLY A 88 -13.79 -8.78 -10.27
CA GLY A 88 -13.03 -8.18 -11.37
C GLY A 88 -13.34 -6.69 -11.60
N ASP A 89 -14.31 -6.11 -10.92
CA ASP A 89 -14.62 -4.69 -11.04
C ASP A 89 -13.51 -3.83 -10.45
N LEU A 90 -13.34 -2.64 -11.01
CA LEU A 90 -12.35 -1.68 -10.53
C LEU A 90 -12.69 -1.21 -9.12
N TYR A 91 -11.78 -1.45 -8.17
CA TYR A 91 -11.92 -0.99 -6.80
C TYR A 91 -11.28 0.39 -6.61
N TRP A 92 -10.01 0.55 -7.04
CA TRP A 92 -9.33 1.85 -6.99
C TRP A 92 -8.38 2.03 -8.16
N ILE A 93 -8.10 3.29 -8.51
CA ILE A 93 -7.12 3.68 -9.51
C ILE A 93 -6.36 4.92 -9.04
N SER A 94 -5.05 4.92 -9.27
CA SER A 94 -4.18 6.05 -9.01
C SER A 94 -3.15 6.19 -10.12
N ASP A 95 -2.81 7.40 -10.51
CA ASP A 95 -1.68 7.65 -11.39
C ASP A 95 -0.42 7.97 -10.60
N TYR A 96 0.74 7.57 -11.12
CA TYR A 96 2.04 7.76 -10.52
C TYR A 96 3.03 8.38 -11.51
N LYS A 97 3.83 9.31 -11.01
CA LYS A 97 4.98 9.87 -11.71
C LYS A 97 6.19 9.79 -10.78
N ASN A 98 7.18 8.94 -11.13
CA ASN A 98 8.39 8.73 -10.31
C ASN A 98 8.09 8.33 -8.84
N ASN A 99 7.21 7.38 -8.61
CA ASN A 99 6.72 6.94 -7.31
C ASN A 99 5.78 7.91 -6.57
N GLU A 100 5.61 9.13 -7.04
CA GLU A 100 4.71 10.11 -6.46
C GLU A 100 3.32 9.99 -7.09
N LYS A 101 2.27 10.08 -6.27
CA LYS A 101 0.89 10.18 -6.78
C LYS A 101 0.75 11.46 -7.59
N PHE A 102 0.10 11.35 -8.75
CA PHE A 102 -0.13 12.42 -9.69
C PHE A 102 -1.56 12.35 -10.25
N GLY A 103 -2.23 13.51 -10.42
CA GLY A 103 -3.60 13.53 -10.92
C GLY A 103 -4.60 12.94 -9.92
N GLU A 104 -5.60 12.22 -10.41
CA GLU A 104 -6.67 11.68 -9.59
C GLU A 104 -6.33 10.33 -8.96
N PHE A 105 -6.67 10.19 -7.68
CA PHE A 105 -6.84 8.90 -7.02
C PHE A 105 -8.33 8.72 -6.74
N LYS A 106 -8.89 7.62 -7.22
CA LYS A 106 -10.30 7.27 -7.03
C LYS A 106 -10.46 5.90 -6.39
N VAL A 107 -11.46 5.78 -5.55
CA VAL A 107 -11.95 4.50 -5.01
C VAL A 107 -13.43 4.41 -5.37
N TYR A 108 -13.87 3.22 -5.74
CA TYR A 108 -15.23 2.96 -6.17
C TYR A 108 -15.91 1.98 -5.19
N TYR A 109 -17.20 2.08 -5.07
CA TYR A 109 -18.05 1.05 -4.50
C TYR A 109 -18.22 -0.12 -5.50
N PRO A 110 -18.71 -1.31 -5.05
CA PRO A 110 -18.94 -2.44 -5.95
C PRO A 110 -19.95 -2.18 -7.07
N ASP A 111 -20.82 -1.18 -6.93
CA ASP A 111 -21.79 -0.73 -7.96
C ASP A 111 -21.17 0.25 -8.97
N GLY A 112 -19.88 0.61 -8.79
CA GLY A 112 -19.15 1.55 -9.64
C GLY A 112 -19.31 3.03 -9.25
N SER A 113 -20.12 3.36 -8.25
CA SER A 113 -20.22 4.72 -7.73
C SER A 113 -18.93 5.15 -7.02
N ILE A 114 -18.64 6.44 -7.00
CA ILE A 114 -17.40 6.96 -6.41
C ILE A 114 -17.54 6.98 -4.89
N LYS A 115 -16.65 6.25 -4.21
CA LYS A 115 -16.49 6.24 -2.75
C LYS A 115 -15.52 7.30 -2.27
N ARG A 116 -14.48 7.59 -3.07
CA ARG A 116 -13.41 8.52 -2.74
C ARG A 116 -12.88 9.16 -4.01
N ARG A 117 -12.53 10.45 -3.90
CA ARG A 117 -11.81 11.20 -4.92
C ARG A 117 -10.78 12.10 -4.27
N GLU A 118 -9.53 11.99 -4.68
CA GLU A 118 -8.45 12.84 -4.24
C GLU A 118 -7.67 13.36 -5.45
N TRP A 119 -7.14 14.57 -5.36
CA TRP A 119 -6.30 15.15 -6.41
C TRP A 119 -4.89 15.37 -5.91
N TYR A 120 -3.91 14.91 -6.67
CA TYR A 120 -2.50 15.00 -6.34
C TYR A 120 -1.71 15.80 -7.38
N ARG A 121 -0.75 16.59 -6.90
CA ARG A 121 0.26 17.25 -7.73
C ARG A 121 1.61 17.16 -7.05
N ASN A 122 2.61 16.55 -7.72
CA ASN A 122 3.96 16.34 -7.19
C ASN A 122 3.92 15.65 -5.81
N GLY A 123 3.22 14.55 -5.70
CA GLY A 123 3.08 13.77 -4.46
C GLY A 123 2.21 14.40 -3.36
N MET A 124 1.90 15.68 -3.48
CA MET A 124 1.09 16.39 -2.48
C MET A 124 -0.40 16.33 -2.82
N ARG A 125 -1.23 15.92 -1.86
CA ARG A 125 -2.68 15.96 -1.98
C ARG A 125 -3.16 17.41 -1.95
N LYS A 126 -3.93 17.82 -2.95
CA LYS A 126 -4.47 19.16 -3.15
C LYS A 126 -5.95 19.24 -2.82
N ASP A 127 -6.66 18.12 -3.02
CA ASP A 127 -8.08 18.04 -2.80
C ASP A 127 -8.46 16.62 -2.34
N LYS A 128 -9.56 16.47 -1.58
CA LYS A 128 -9.94 15.19 -0.99
C LYS A 128 -11.43 15.17 -0.63
N HIS A 129 -12.15 14.17 -1.10
CA HIS A 129 -13.55 13.92 -0.82
C HIS A 129 -13.82 12.44 -0.59
N CYS A 130 -14.72 12.13 0.31
CA CYS A 130 -15.29 10.79 0.50
C CYS A 130 -16.80 10.88 0.40
N TYR A 131 -17.44 9.85 -0.15
CA TYR A 131 -18.87 9.82 -0.39
C TYR A 131 -19.47 8.53 0.17
N ASP A 132 -20.73 8.58 0.61
CA ASP A 132 -21.54 7.41 0.91
C ASP A 132 -22.13 6.78 -0.38
N LEU A 133 -22.93 5.70 -0.22
CA LEU A 133 -23.57 5.02 -1.36
C LEU A 133 -24.63 5.86 -2.06
N ASP A 134 -25.18 6.86 -1.37
CA ASP A 134 -26.19 7.79 -1.92
C ASP A 134 -25.51 8.99 -2.63
N GLY A 135 -24.16 9.05 -2.61
CA GLY A 135 -23.37 10.11 -3.22
C GLY A 135 -23.23 11.38 -2.36
N ASN A 136 -23.68 11.35 -1.10
CA ASN A 136 -23.47 12.47 -0.18
C ASN A 136 -22.03 12.48 0.31
N GLU A 137 -21.44 13.67 0.44
CA GLU A 137 -20.10 13.81 0.99
C GLU A 137 -20.11 13.50 2.50
N VAL A 138 -19.14 12.68 2.92
CA VAL A 138 -18.93 12.27 4.31
C VAL A 138 -17.58 12.73 4.83
N GLU A 139 -17.36 12.62 6.15
CA GLU A 139 -16.09 12.96 6.76
C GLU A 139 -14.93 12.18 6.10
N PHE A 140 -13.89 12.92 5.76
CA PHE A 140 -12.70 12.33 5.14
C PHE A 140 -11.92 11.48 6.15
N TYR A 141 -11.52 10.29 5.72
CA TYR A 141 -10.58 9.41 6.43
C TYR A 141 -9.41 9.01 5.52
N GLU A 142 -8.25 8.68 6.07
CA GLU A 142 -7.10 8.24 5.26
C GLU A 142 -7.40 6.87 4.63
N PHE A 143 -7.00 6.71 3.35
CA PHE A 143 -7.24 5.45 2.62
C PHE A 143 -6.46 4.27 3.20
N SER A 144 -5.22 4.51 3.61
CA SER A 144 -4.40 3.50 4.24
C SER A 144 -3.50 4.13 5.30
N GLY A 145 -3.23 3.39 6.34
CA GLY A 145 -2.30 3.79 7.39
C GLY A 145 -1.60 2.58 7.99
N GLU A 146 -0.34 2.78 8.35
CA GLU A 146 0.44 1.80 9.11
C GLU A 146 0.06 1.85 10.60
N PRO A 147 0.35 0.78 11.38
CA PRO A 147 0.09 0.81 12.81
C PRO A 147 0.89 1.93 13.48
N MET A 148 0.27 2.60 14.43
CA MET A 148 0.93 3.69 15.14
C MET A 148 0.67 3.60 16.65
N PHE A 149 1.71 3.72 17.46
CA PHE A 149 1.56 3.90 18.90
C PHE A 149 0.83 5.23 19.17
N ARG A 150 -0.09 5.26 20.13
CA ARG A 150 -0.79 6.51 20.46
C ARG A 150 0.20 7.59 20.92
N GLY A 151 0.22 8.72 20.23
CA GLY A 151 1.20 9.78 20.39
C GLY A 151 2.46 9.62 19.55
N GLY A 152 2.48 8.61 18.64
CA GLY A 152 3.55 8.41 17.67
C GLY A 152 4.82 7.76 18.23
N GLU A 153 5.88 7.80 17.47
CA GLU A 153 7.15 7.14 17.80
C GLU A 153 7.85 7.76 19.01
N TYR A 154 7.71 9.06 19.23
CA TYR A 154 8.25 9.71 20.44
C TYR A 154 7.58 9.20 21.72
N ALA A 155 6.27 9.00 21.69
CA ALA A 155 5.54 8.42 22.82
C ALA A 155 5.92 6.95 23.04
N LEU A 156 6.10 6.17 21.96
CA LEU A 156 6.61 4.81 22.04
C LEU A 156 8.02 4.78 22.66
N GLN A 157 8.92 5.64 22.21
CA GLN A 157 10.27 5.75 22.79
C GLN A 157 10.23 6.10 24.28
N ALA A 158 9.41 7.07 24.69
CA ALA A 158 9.27 7.46 26.09
C ALA A 158 8.72 6.30 26.94
N TYR A 159 7.71 5.57 26.42
CA TYR A 159 7.16 4.38 27.05
C TYR A 159 8.23 3.29 27.25
N LEU A 160 8.96 2.94 26.20
CA LEU A 160 9.99 1.90 26.24
C LEU A 160 11.16 2.30 27.14
N ARG A 161 11.58 3.57 27.12
CA ARG A 161 12.61 4.09 28.03
C ARG A 161 12.20 3.93 29.49
N LYS A 162 10.96 4.25 29.83
CA LYS A 162 10.43 4.07 31.20
C LYS A 162 10.42 2.61 31.62
N LYS A 163 10.01 1.70 30.73
CA LYS A 163 9.88 0.26 31.01
C LYS A 163 11.23 -0.47 31.06
N LEU A 164 12.22 0.00 30.32
CA LEU A 164 13.55 -0.61 30.18
C LEU A 164 14.65 0.16 30.94
N LYS A 165 14.29 1.06 31.87
CA LYS A 165 15.23 1.90 32.61
C LYS A 165 16.25 1.11 33.43
N ASP A 166 15.87 -0.08 33.90
CA ASP A 166 16.69 -0.91 34.80
C ASP A 166 17.48 -1.99 34.01
N VAL A 167 17.44 -1.96 32.67
CA VAL A 167 18.22 -2.85 31.81
C VAL A 167 19.68 -2.38 31.82
N PRO A 168 20.64 -3.18 32.35
CA PRO A 168 22.03 -2.78 32.39
C PRO A 168 22.61 -2.72 30.96
N SER A 169 23.18 -1.60 30.61
CA SER A 169 23.83 -1.37 29.32
C SER A 169 25.12 -0.61 29.52
N SER A 170 26.25 -1.31 29.57
CA SER A 170 27.60 -0.74 29.69
C SER A 170 28.20 -0.37 28.32
N ALA A 171 27.69 -0.93 27.23
CA ALA A 171 28.12 -0.69 25.87
C ALA A 171 26.95 -0.25 24.96
N THR A 172 27.24 0.10 23.72
CA THR A 172 26.18 0.31 22.71
C THR A 172 25.70 -1.04 22.22
N GLU A 173 24.43 -1.34 22.46
CA GLU A 173 23.79 -2.61 22.09
C GLU A 173 22.54 -2.36 21.27
N PHE A 174 22.25 -3.28 20.33
CA PHE A 174 21.06 -3.21 19.49
C PHE A 174 20.13 -4.38 19.80
N TYR A 175 18.84 -4.07 19.89
CA TYR A 175 17.81 -5.06 20.12
C TYR A 175 16.61 -4.83 19.21
N SER A 176 16.04 -5.92 18.70
CA SER A 176 14.86 -5.81 17.84
C SER A 176 13.83 -6.89 18.15
N PHE A 177 12.57 -6.50 18.06
CA PHE A 177 11.42 -7.40 18.15
C PHE A 177 10.32 -6.93 17.21
N VAL A 178 9.39 -7.82 16.90
CA VAL A 178 8.27 -7.51 16.02
C VAL A 178 6.98 -7.71 16.80
N LEU A 179 6.11 -6.70 16.74
CA LEU A 179 4.76 -6.75 17.25
C LEU A 179 3.79 -7.12 16.15
N LEU A 180 2.75 -7.87 16.48
CA LEU A 180 1.52 -7.93 15.72
C LEU A 180 0.55 -6.93 16.34
N VAL A 181 0.30 -5.83 15.66
CA VAL A 181 -0.76 -4.88 16.02
C VAL A 181 -2.04 -5.34 15.36
N GLN A 182 -3.00 -5.75 16.17
CA GLN A 182 -4.26 -6.33 15.73
C GLN A 182 -5.28 -5.22 15.38
N ALA A 183 -6.27 -5.58 14.57
CA ALA A 183 -7.35 -4.68 14.17
C ALA A 183 -8.17 -4.14 15.37
N ASP A 184 -8.19 -4.85 16.50
CA ASP A 184 -8.80 -4.42 17.77
C ASP A 184 -7.92 -3.50 18.60
N SER A 185 -6.79 -3.03 18.04
CA SER A 185 -5.83 -2.11 18.69
C SER A 185 -4.91 -2.76 19.74
N VAL A 186 -4.93 -4.07 19.90
CA VAL A 186 -4.02 -4.79 20.81
C VAL A 186 -2.70 -5.08 20.09
N ALA A 187 -1.58 -4.87 20.76
CA ALA A 187 -0.27 -5.31 20.31
C ALA A 187 0.12 -6.59 21.05
N THR A 188 0.60 -7.59 20.30
CA THR A 188 1.16 -8.83 20.84
C THR A 188 2.54 -9.08 20.28
N LEU A 189 3.37 -9.83 21.02
CA LEU A 189 4.69 -10.21 20.53
C LEU A 189 4.55 -11.24 19.40
N HIS A 190 5.13 -10.93 18.25
CA HIS A 190 5.16 -11.85 17.11
C HIS A 190 6.49 -12.59 17.02
N THR A 191 7.61 -11.87 16.98
CA THR A 191 8.97 -12.43 17.02
C THR A 191 9.91 -11.52 17.78
N PHE A 192 11.00 -12.08 18.29
CA PHE A 192 12.06 -11.33 18.96
C PHE A 192 13.41 -12.00 18.73
N LYS A 193 14.47 -11.22 18.84
CA LYS A 193 15.82 -11.73 18.84
C LYS A 193 16.25 -11.97 20.28
N ASN A 194 16.78 -13.15 20.60
CA ASN A 194 17.32 -13.41 21.94
C ASN A 194 18.44 -12.41 22.27
N SER A 195 18.44 -11.95 23.52
CA SER A 195 19.38 -10.97 24.05
C SER A 195 19.83 -11.42 25.44
N SER A 196 21.06 -11.09 25.81
CA SER A 196 21.58 -11.33 27.15
C SER A 196 21.08 -10.33 28.17
N PHE A 197 20.52 -9.21 27.72
CA PHE A 197 20.14 -8.06 28.59
C PHE A 197 18.63 -7.76 28.64
N VAL A 198 17.84 -8.28 27.68
CA VAL A 198 16.36 -8.21 27.72
C VAL A 198 15.81 -9.62 27.67
N THR A 199 15.14 -10.04 28.72
CA THR A 199 14.52 -11.37 28.78
C THR A 199 13.16 -11.38 28.08
N LEU A 200 12.72 -12.56 27.64
CA LEU A 200 11.37 -12.75 27.07
C LEU A 200 10.28 -12.32 28.07
N GLN A 201 10.45 -12.62 29.36
CA GLN A 201 9.49 -12.25 30.39
C GLN A 201 9.36 -10.73 30.50
N GLN A 202 10.49 -10.00 30.58
CA GLN A 202 10.47 -8.52 30.60
C GLN A 202 9.78 -7.96 29.37
N LEU A 203 10.04 -8.52 28.18
CA LEU A 203 9.42 -8.08 26.95
C LEU A 203 7.91 -8.36 26.94
N ALA A 204 7.49 -9.54 27.41
CA ALA A 204 6.08 -9.89 27.54
C ALA A 204 5.33 -8.94 28.48
N ASP A 205 5.93 -8.61 29.63
CA ASP A 205 5.35 -7.68 30.61
C ASP A 205 5.24 -6.25 30.04
N ILE A 206 6.26 -5.81 29.31
CA ILE A 206 6.23 -4.52 28.61
C ILE A 206 5.07 -4.46 27.62
N ILE A 207 4.90 -5.50 26.79
CA ILE A 207 3.90 -5.53 25.75
C ILE A 207 2.48 -5.66 26.33
N LYS A 208 2.31 -6.48 27.37
CA LYS A 208 1.03 -6.64 28.08
C LYS A 208 0.47 -5.32 28.60
N ASP A 209 1.35 -4.45 29.10
CA ASP A 209 0.99 -3.14 29.67
C ASP A 209 0.94 -2.02 28.62
N MET A 210 1.15 -2.33 27.32
CA MET A 210 1.10 -1.30 26.28
C MET A 210 -0.29 -0.70 26.14
N PRO A 211 -0.38 0.64 25.96
CA PRO A 211 -1.62 1.28 25.58
C PRO A 211 -2.16 0.72 24.25
N ARG A 212 -3.45 0.89 24.02
CA ARG A 212 -4.07 0.56 22.73
C ARG A 212 -3.43 1.35 21.61
N TRP A 213 -3.05 0.67 20.52
CA TRP A 213 -2.48 1.25 19.32
C TRP A 213 -3.57 1.83 18.41
N ILE A 214 -3.15 2.63 17.45
CA ILE A 214 -3.94 2.90 16.25
C ILE A 214 -3.58 1.77 15.27
N PRO A 215 -4.53 0.89 14.89
CA PRO A 215 -4.23 -0.23 14.00
C PRO A 215 -3.94 0.24 12.58
N ALA A 216 -3.28 -0.59 11.80
CA ALA A 216 -3.24 -0.41 10.36
C ALA A 216 -4.66 -0.42 9.82
N HIS A 217 -4.89 0.32 8.74
CA HIS A 217 -6.18 0.32 8.07
C HIS A 217 -6.00 0.43 6.56
N PHE A 218 -7.00 -0.07 5.85
CA PHE A 218 -7.12 0.07 4.41
C PHE A 218 -8.57 0.36 4.06
N ASP A 219 -8.82 1.47 3.37
CA ASP A 219 -10.14 2.01 3.03
C ASP A 219 -11.07 2.13 4.26
N GLY A 220 -10.51 2.59 5.39
CA GLY A 220 -11.21 2.75 6.66
C GLY A 220 -11.42 1.45 7.45
N VAL A 221 -11.04 0.29 6.92
CA VAL A 221 -11.17 -1.00 7.61
C VAL A 221 -9.89 -1.32 8.38
N PRO A 222 -9.94 -1.48 9.72
CA PRO A 222 -8.80 -1.87 10.51
C PRO A 222 -8.29 -3.26 10.12
N SER A 223 -6.97 -3.46 10.19
CA SER A 223 -6.33 -4.72 9.84
C SER A 223 -5.14 -5.03 10.73
N ASP A 224 -4.87 -6.33 10.91
CA ASP A 224 -3.67 -6.79 11.59
C ASP A 224 -2.43 -6.46 10.77
N ARG A 225 -1.38 -5.95 11.43
CA ARG A 225 -0.12 -5.60 10.76
C ARG A 225 1.07 -5.82 11.69
N LEU A 226 2.16 -6.31 11.13
CA LEU A 226 3.42 -6.39 11.84
C LEU A 226 4.08 -5.01 11.95
N TYR A 227 4.63 -4.72 13.13
CA TYR A 227 5.37 -3.50 13.42
C TYR A 227 6.72 -3.87 14.03
N ALA A 228 7.82 -3.53 13.34
CA ALA A 228 9.17 -3.78 13.85
C ALA A 228 9.58 -2.67 14.82
N VAL A 229 10.10 -3.07 15.98
CA VAL A 229 10.68 -2.17 16.98
C VAL A 229 12.18 -2.43 17.01
N ASN A 230 12.97 -1.41 16.70
CA ASN A 230 14.42 -1.46 16.73
C ASN A 230 14.92 -0.49 17.79
N LEU A 231 15.66 -1.01 18.76
CA LEU A 231 16.18 -0.28 19.90
C LEU A 231 17.70 -0.22 19.87
N MET A 232 18.24 0.90 20.30
CA MET A 232 19.66 1.05 20.64
C MET A 232 19.75 1.41 22.11
N PHE A 233 20.51 0.62 22.87
CA PHE A 233 20.89 0.90 24.24
C PHE A 233 22.27 1.56 24.24
N ARG A 234 22.41 2.68 24.93
CA ARG A 234 23.68 3.39 25.05
C ARG A 234 23.74 4.15 26.37
N SER A 235 24.76 3.84 27.21
CA SER A 235 24.98 4.52 28.46
C SER A 235 23.73 4.59 29.34
N GLY A 236 23.02 3.47 29.51
CA GLY A 236 21.79 3.39 30.31
C GLY A 236 20.55 4.03 29.69
N ASN A 237 20.64 4.52 28.45
CA ASN A 237 19.50 5.10 27.74
C ASN A 237 19.01 4.19 26.61
N VAL A 238 17.70 4.25 26.32
CA VAL A 238 17.04 3.51 25.24
C VAL A 238 16.60 4.48 24.16
N TYR A 239 16.97 4.17 22.92
CA TYR A 239 16.62 4.96 21.74
C TYR A 239 15.87 4.07 20.74
N LEU A 240 14.78 4.57 20.21
CA LEU A 240 14.06 3.95 19.10
C LEU A 240 14.77 4.32 17.78
N THR A 241 15.24 3.32 17.03
CA THR A 241 15.98 3.55 15.78
C THR A 241 15.13 3.36 14.54
N ASN A 242 13.83 3.13 14.68
CA ASN A 242 12.86 3.00 13.58
C ASN A 242 12.80 4.24 12.67
N LEU A 243 13.08 5.45 13.24
CA LEU A 243 13.03 6.71 12.51
C LEU A 243 13.91 6.71 11.24
N ALA A 244 15.04 5.99 11.26
CA ALA A 244 15.94 5.91 10.12
C ALA A 244 15.46 4.90 9.05
N THR A 245 14.74 3.86 9.45
CA THR A 245 14.24 2.82 8.54
C THR A 245 12.92 3.22 7.89
N ASN A 246 12.07 3.96 8.56
CA ASN A 246 10.78 4.40 8.01
C ASN A 246 10.95 5.49 6.93
N MET A 247 11.96 6.34 7.01
CA MET A 247 12.28 7.29 5.92
C MET A 247 12.85 6.60 4.66
N GLY A 248 13.53 5.44 4.81
CA GLY A 248 14.01 4.62 3.69
C GLY A 248 12.97 3.63 3.16
N SER A 249 12.03 3.20 3.99
CA SER A 249 10.99 2.19 3.66
C SER A 249 9.86 2.76 2.79
N MET A 250 9.63 4.07 2.78
CA MET A 250 8.74 4.69 1.79
C MET A 250 9.27 4.57 0.35
N ALA A 251 10.57 4.30 0.17
CA ALA A 251 11.21 4.10 -1.12
C ALA A 251 11.45 2.63 -1.49
N GLN A 252 11.29 1.69 -0.58
CA GLN A 252 11.62 0.27 -0.80
C GLN A 252 10.47 -0.62 -0.35
N THR A 253 9.63 -0.99 -1.24
CA THR A 253 9.19 -2.32 -1.64
C THR A 253 7.85 -2.31 -2.37
N PRO A 254 7.79 -2.79 -3.60
CA PRO A 254 6.54 -3.22 -4.23
C PRO A 254 5.92 -4.43 -3.53
N ARG A 255 6.57 -4.98 -2.49
CA ARG A 255 6.28 -6.30 -1.92
C ARG A 255 5.23 -6.37 -0.83
N GLN A 256 4.67 -5.25 -0.37
CA GLN A 256 3.60 -5.25 0.63
C GLN A 256 2.42 -4.37 0.19
N ILE A 257 1.83 -4.69 -0.95
CA ILE A 257 0.43 -4.36 -1.13
C ILE A 257 -0.29 -5.36 -0.23
N ALA A 258 -0.89 -4.85 0.86
CA ALA A 258 -1.79 -5.66 1.65
C ALA A 258 -2.80 -6.28 0.71
N THR A 259 -2.77 -7.60 0.55
CA THR A 259 -3.86 -8.30 -0.11
C THR A 259 -5.12 -7.96 0.67
N PRO A 260 -6.13 -7.34 0.05
CA PRO A 260 -7.39 -7.13 0.74
C PRO A 260 -7.86 -8.50 1.25
N ARG A 261 -8.07 -8.66 2.56
CA ARG A 261 -8.81 -9.82 3.04
C ARG A 261 -10.18 -9.80 2.34
N PRO A 262 -10.76 -10.95 1.99
CA PRO A 262 -12.08 -11.00 1.39
C PRO A 262 -13.03 -10.17 2.27
N PHE A 263 -13.74 -9.24 1.65
CA PHE A 263 -14.70 -8.38 2.30
C PHE A 263 -15.69 -9.25 3.10
N PRO A 264 -16.03 -8.89 4.35
CA PRO A 264 -17.10 -9.56 5.05
C PRO A 264 -18.36 -9.47 4.18
N SER A 265 -18.98 -10.60 3.92
CA SER A 265 -20.23 -10.67 3.16
C SER A 265 -21.26 -9.73 3.79
N MET A 266 -21.63 -8.67 3.10
CA MET A 266 -22.75 -7.82 3.51
C MET A 266 -24.00 -8.70 3.49
N ARG A 267 -24.50 -9.12 4.66
CA ARG A 267 -25.84 -9.65 4.78
C ARG A 267 -26.79 -8.50 4.47
N ARG A 268 -27.53 -8.64 3.36
CA ARG A 268 -28.70 -7.81 3.09
C ARG A 268 -29.66 -7.96 4.28
N ARG A 269 -29.98 -6.86 4.91
CA ARG A 269 -31.18 -6.75 5.76
C ARG A 269 -32.36 -6.36 4.90
#